data_1252221f8f2b9bc41918e81014a8fd33
#
_entry.id   1252221f8f2b9bc41918e81014a8fd33
#
_cell.length_a   1.000
_cell.length_b   1.000
_cell.length_c   1.000
_cell.angle_alpha   90.00
_cell.angle_beta   90.00
_cell.angle_gamma   90.00
#
_symmetry.space_group_name_H-M   'P 1'
#
loop_
_entity.id
_entity.type
_entity.pdbx_description
1 polymer ?
#
loop_
_entity_poly.entity_id
_entity_poly.type
_entity_poly.pdbx_seq_one_letter_code
_entity_poly.pdbx_strand_id
1 'polypeptide(L)'
;PPPPPPPPFLLIRPPPRSTLSRVRRQRQMCIRDRVREVPTCSDGDVDVEALRGVVGPETAGIMLTNPSTLGVFERRIEEIAGIVHDAGGLLYYDGANLNAILGKVRPGDMGFDVIHMNLHKTFSTPHGGGGPGAGPVGVNERLEPFLPLPLVGYDGDEYRWISEKECPQSIGRLSAFMGNVGVLLRAYVYACLLGREGMQRVAEFATLNANYLMKRLQAAGFDLAFPQRRATHEFIVTLKRQHKEQGVSAMDFAKRLLDYGFHAPTTYFPLLVPECLLIEPTETESREELDGFVEAMAKILEEAEQNPNLLHEAPHSQPVRRLDEVRAARELDLRWSRSN
;
A
#
# COMPACT_ATOMS: atom_id res chain seq x y z
N PRO A 1 41.54 16.15 14.07
CA PRO A 1 41.31 14.70 14.08
C PRO A 1 40.18 14.36 13.13
N PRO A 2 40.24 13.27 12.35
CA PRO A 2 39.14 12.88 11.50
C PRO A 2 37.90 12.58 12.36
N PRO A 3 36.67 12.80 11.84
CA PRO A 3 35.46 12.48 12.57
C PRO A 3 35.45 10.99 12.92
N PRO A 4 34.87 10.58 14.05
CA PRO A 4 34.79 9.19 14.42
C PRO A 4 34.04 8.39 13.34
N PRO A 5 34.42 7.13 13.07
CA PRO A 5 33.74 6.32 12.07
C PRO A 5 32.26 6.17 12.46
N PRO A 6 31.33 6.15 11.48
CA PRO A 6 29.94 5.95 11.76
C PRO A 6 29.71 4.62 12.49
N PRO A 7 28.72 4.56 13.38
CA PRO A 7 28.47 3.35 14.16
C PRO A 7 28.20 2.15 13.25
N PRO A 8 28.64 0.93 13.63
CA PRO A 8 28.67 -0.25 12.77
C PRO A 8 27.31 -0.74 12.24
N PHE A 9 26.20 -0.21 12.74
CA PHE A 9 24.86 -0.54 12.25
C PHE A 9 24.43 0.21 10.96
N LEU A 10 25.25 1.16 10.47
CA LEU A 10 25.02 1.81 9.17
C LEU A 10 25.58 1.04 7.98
N LEU A 11 26.31 -0.04 8.21
CA LEU A 11 26.73 -0.96 7.16
C LEU A 11 25.56 -1.88 6.78
N ILE A 12 24.72 -1.39 5.87
CA ILE A 12 23.64 -2.16 5.27
C ILE A 12 24.26 -3.26 4.43
N ARG A 13 24.30 -4.49 4.96
CA ARG A 13 24.55 -5.66 4.13
C ARG A 13 23.38 -5.82 3.16
N PRO A 14 23.62 -6.03 1.85
CA PRO A 14 22.52 -6.37 0.94
C PRO A 14 21.83 -7.64 1.47
N PRO A 15 20.47 -7.70 1.41
CA PRO A 15 19.75 -8.87 1.90
C PRO A 15 20.14 -10.10 1.10
N PRO A 16 20.19 -11.28 1.72
CA PRO A 16 20.43 -12.52 1.00
C PRO A 16 19.35 -12.72 -0.08
N ARG A 17 19.77 -13.13 -1.27
CA ARG A 17 18.93 -13.25 -2.47
C ARG A 17 17.70 -14.15 -2.31
N SER A 18 17.66 -15.02 -1.30
CA SER A 18 16.56 -15.97 -1.03
C SER A 18 15.36 -15.36 -0.27
N THR A 19 15.37 -14.09 0.07
CA THR A 19 14.36 -13.44 0.91
C THR A 19 13.38 -12.54 0.17
N LEU A 20 13.39 -12.52 -1.16
CA LEU A 20 12.52 -11.63 -1.95
C LEU A 20 11.02 -11.91 -1.77
N SER A 21 10.60 -13.14 -1.50
CA SER A 21 9.20 -13.50 -1.27
C SER A 21 8.68 -13.23 0.16
N ARG A 22 9.60 -12.98 1.11
CA ARG A 22 9.26 -12.66 2.51
C ARG A 22 9.57 -11.22 2.92
N VAL A 23 10.01 -10.37 2.02
CA VAL A 23 10.84 -9.20 2.32
C VAL A 23 10.16 -7.87 2.10
N ARG A 24 8.88 -7.82 1.98
CA ARG A 24 8.26 -6.57 2.40
C ARG A 24 7.85 -6.56 3.88
N ARG A 25 8.35 -7.52 4.64
CA ARG A 25 8.54 -7.28 6.07
C ARG A 25 9.43 -6.07 6.16
N GLN A 26 8.94 -5.01 6.73
CA GLN A 26 9.75 -3.84 7.01
C GLN A 26 11.07 -4.29 7.61
N ARG A 27 12.15 -3.77 7.07
CA ARG A 27 13.47 -4.07 7.60
C ARG A 27 13.42 -3.72 9.07
N GLN A 28 13.64 -4.71 9.90
CA GLN A 28 13.72 -4.51 11.34
C GLN A 28 14.64 -3.34 11.58
N MET A 29 14.14 -2.31 12.25
CA MET A 29 14.93 -1.13 12.58
C MET A 29 16.01 -1.49 13.60
N CYS A 30 15.82 -2.59 14.31
CA CYS A 30 16.78 -3.16 15.25
C CYS A 30 17.00 -4.64 14.98
N ILE A 31 18.24 -5.11 14.91
CA ILE A 31 18.58 -6.52 14.70
C ILE A 31 18.14 -7.44 15.85
N ARG A 32 17.66 -6.87 16.97
CA ARG A 32 17.14 -7.59 18.12
C ARG A 32 15.65 -7.75 18.10
N ASP A 33 14.94 -7.04 17.23
CA ASP A 33 13.50 -7.12 17.13
C ASP A 33 13.07 -8.46 16.54
N ARG A 34 12.02 -9.03 17.10
CA ARG A 34 11.35 -10.23 16.61
C ARG A 34 9.99 -9.84 16.04
N VAL A 35 9.79 -10.10 14.76
CA VAL A 35 8.49 -9.94 14.12
C VAL A 35 7.67 -11.20 14.34
N ARG A 36 6.44 -11.02 14.83
CA ARG A 36 5.38 -12.03 14.88
C ARG A 36 4.32 -11.68 13.87
N GLU A 37 3.92 -12.65 13.06
CA GLU A 37 2.80 -12.50 12.15
C GLU A 37 1.53 -12.95 12.87
N VAL A 38 0.49 -12.12 12.81
CA VAL A 38 -0.85 -12.47 13.27
C VAL A 38 -1.66 -12.92 12.07
N PRO A 39 -2.35 -14.07 12.12
CA PRO A 39 -3.18 -14.54 11.02
C PRO A 39 -4.33 -13.60 10.69
N THR A 40 -4.81 -13.72 9.45
CA THR A 40 -6.03 -13.08 8.97
C THR A 40 -7.17 -14.10 8.95
N CYS A 41 -8.33 -13.74 9.44
CA CYS A 41 -9.55 -14.54 9.39
C CYS A 41 -10.06 -14.70 7.95
N SER A 42 -10.96 -15.65 7.72
CA SER A 42 -11.53 -15.90 6.40
C SER A 42 -12.34 -14.75 5.81
N ASP A 43 -12.75 -13.80 6.64
CA ASP A 43 -13.47 -12.58 6.24
C ASP A 43 -12.57 -11.35 6.05
N GLY A 44 -11.25 -11.52 6.22
CA GLY A 44 -10.24 -10.48 6.01
C GLY A 44 -9.87 -9.66 7.23
N ASP A 45 -10.53 -9.84 8.38
CA ASP A 45 -10.17 -9.20 9.63
C ASP A 45 -8.97 -9.90 10.29
N VAL A 46 -8.28 -9.20 11.20
CA VAL A 46 -7.20 -9.75 12.00
C VAL A 46 -7.76 -10.82 12.97
N ASP A 47 -7.06 -11.94 13.12
CA ASP A 47 -7.38 -12.92 14.15
C ASP A 47 -6.98 -12.37 15.54
N VAL A 48 -7.96 -11.80 16.22
CA VAL A 48 -7.76 -11.16 17.53
C VAL A 48 -7.39 -12.16 18.63
N GLU A 49 -7.84 -13.40 18.53
CA GLU A 49 -7.47 -14.43 19.52
C GLU A 49 -6.01 -14.84 19.34
N ALA A 50 -5.55 -14.97 18.08
CA ALA A 50 -4.14 -15.17 17.80
C ALA A 50 -3.30 -13.96 18.23
N LEU A 51 -3.81 -12.73 18.05
CA LEU A 51 -3.16 -11.51 18.53
C LEU A 51 -2.98 -11.56 20.08
N ARG A 52 -4.03 -11.88 20.84
CA ARG A 52 -3.95 -12.03 22.28
C ARG A 52 -2.88 -13.04 22.73
N GLY A 53 -2.71 -14.11 21.94
CA GLY A 53 -1.71 -15.15 22.23
C GLY A 53 -0.25 -14.73 22.01
N VAL A 54 0.00 -13.62 21.29
CA VAL A 54 1.37 -13.17 20.96
C VAL A 54 1.74 -11.82 21.57
N VAL A 55 0.76 -11.05 22.04
CA VAL A 55 0.97 -9.76 22.71
C VAL A 55 1.29 -9.96 24.18
N GLY A 56 2.28 -9.25 24.68
CA GLY A 56 2.71 -9.31 26.09
C GLY A 56 3.64 -8.14 26.45
N PRO A 57 4.21 -8.14 27.66
CA PRO A 57 5.03 -7.02 28.18
C PRO A 57 6.26 -6.67 27.32
N GLU A 58 6.71 -7.58 26.46
CA GLU A 58 7.84 -7.36 25.54
C GLU A 58 7.38 -6.85 24.16
N THR A 59 6.08 -6.61 23.97
CA THR A 59 5.53 -6.13 22.71
C THR A 59 5.82 -4.64 22.54
N ALA A 60 6.66 -4.29 21.57
CA ALA A 60 6.93 -2.89 21.24
C ALA A 60 5.73 -2.22 20.54
N GLY A 61 5.00 -2.96 19.71
CA GLY A 61 3.83 -2.45 19.02
C GLY A 61 3.36 -3.35 17.89
N ILE A 62 2.30 -2.91 17.24
CA ILE A 62 1.75 -3.49 16.01
C ILE A 62 1.80 -2.47 14.88
N MET A 63 2.08 -2.94 13.66
CA MET A 63 1.92 -2.14 12.46
C MET A 63 0.76 -2.70 11.65
N LEU A 64 -0.18 -1.84 11.29
CA LEU A 64 -1.39 -2.21 10.60
C LEU A 64 -1.79 -1.15 9.59
N THR A 65 -2.33 -1.59 8.46
CA THR A 65 -3.01 -0.75 7.47
C THR A 65 -4.51 -0.89 7.66
N ASN A 66 -5.24 0.19 7.85
CA ASN A 66 -6.70 0.16 7.96
C ASN A 66 -7.34 1.31 7.17
N PRO A 67 -8.03 1.05 6.03
CA PRO A 67 -8.36 -0.28 5.49
C PRO A 67 -7.13 -1.09 5.06
N SER A 68 -7.24 -2.41 5.12
CA SER A 68 -6.18 -3.31 4.66
C SER A 68 -6.13 -3.40 3.13
N THR A 69 -5.00 -3.83 2.58
CA THR A 69 -4.83 -4.12 1.15
C THR A 69 -5.68 -5.30 0.65
N LEU A 70 -6.43 -5.94 1.54
CA LEU A 70 -7.50 -6.87 1.17
C LEU A 70 -8.77 -6.15 0.68
N GLY A 71 -8.79 -4.81 0.73
CA GLY A 71 -9.94 -3.98 0.39
C GLY A 71 -11.00 -3.93 1.49
N VAL A 72 -10.68 -4.32 2.72
CA VAL A 72 -11.62 -4.38 3.84
C VAL A 72 -11.17 -3.51 5.00
N PHE A 73 -12.14 -2.92 5.70
CA PHE A 73 -11.91 -2.15 6.92
C PHE A 73 -11.92 -3.10 8.13
N GLU A 74 -10.88 -3.06 8.97
CA GLU A 74 -10.79 -3.83 10.21
C GLU A 74 -11.85 -3.36 11.21
N ARG A 75 -12.82 -4.21 11.50
CA ARG A 75 -13.98 -3.87 12.35
C ARG A 75 -13.67 -3.88 13.83
N ARG A 76 -12.63 -4.60 14.23
CA ARG A 76 -12.22 -4.76 15.64
C ARG A 76 -11.01 -3.90 15.99
N ILE A 77 -10.78 -2.81 15.26
CA ILE A 77 -9.57 -2.00 15.44
C ILE A 77 -9.44 -1.42 16.86
N GLU A 78 -10.54 -1.02 17.49
CA GLU A 78 -10.52 -0.50 18.86
C GLU A 78 -10.13 -1.58 19.87
N GLU A 79 -10.59 -2.81 19.66
CA GLU A 79 -10.21 -3.96 20.49
C GLU A 79 -8.73 -4.32 20.30
N ILE A 80 -8.25 -4.31 19.05
CA ILE A 80 -6.83 -4.52 18.72
C ILE A 80 -5.98 -3.45 19.42
N ALA A 81 -6.40 -2.19 19.36
CA ALA A 81 -5.72 -1.09 20.01
C ALA A 81 -5.67 -1.30 21.53
N GLY A 82 -6.78 -1.66 22.16
CA GLY A 82 -6.83 -1.96 23.60
C GLY A 82 -5.86 -3.06 24.01
N ILE A 83 -5.83 -4.18 23.30
CA ILE A 83 -4.93 -5.31 23.58
C ILE A 83 -3.46 -4.88 23.56
N VAL A 84 -3.08 -4.09 22.57
CA VAL A 84 -1.68 -3.65 22.40
C VAL A 84 -1.31 -2.58 23.42
N HIS A 85 -2.19 -1.61 23.67
CA HIS A 85 -1.96 -0.56 24.66
C HIS A 85 -1.90 -1.10 26.09
N ASP A 86 -2.75 -2.06 26.45
CA ASP A 86 -2.74 -2.70 27.78
C ASP A 86 -1.40 -3.43 28.04
N ALA A 87 -0.74 -3.90 27.00
CA ALA A 87 0.60 -4.47 27.07
C ALA A 87 1.72 -3.42 27.06
N GLY A 88 1.39 -2.12 26.95
CA GLY A 88 2.36 -1.01 26.87
C GLY A 88 2.90 -0.75 25.47
N GLY A 89 2.44 -1.48 24.44
CA GLY A 89 2.84 -1.34 23.05
C GLY A 89 2.23 -0.13 22.36
N LEU A 90 2.63 0.11 21.12
CA LEU A 90 2.19 1.20 20.27
C LEU A 90 1.50 0.67 19.01
N LEU A 91 0.60 1.48 18.44
CA LEU A 91 0.00 1.21 17.13
C LEU A 91 0.57 2.14 16.07
N TYR A 92 1.14 1.54 15.04
CA TYR A 92 1.63 2.25 13.86
C TYR A 92 0.65 2.07 12.70
N TYR A 93 0.11 3.19 12.21
CA TYR A 93 -0.77 3.21 11.04
C TYR A 93 0.05 3.36 9.76
N ASP A 94 0.01 2.33 8.92
CA ASP A 94 0.46 2.46 7.53
C ASP A 94 -0.63 3.19 6.73
N GLY A 95 -0.36 4.44 6.41
CA GLY A 95 -1.30 5.32 5.72
C GLY A 95 -1.35 5.13 4.20
N ALA A 96 -0.94 3.97 3.68
CA ALA A 96 -1.01 3.68 2.26
C ALA A 96 -2.42 3.79 1.69
N ASN A 97 -3.43 3.40 2.47
CA ASN A 97 -4.84 3.34 2.07
C ASN A 97 -5.68 4.48 2.68
N LEU A 98 -5.05 5.59 3.06
CA LEU A 98 -5.71 6.73 3.69
C LEU A 98 -6.80 7.37 2.81
N ASN A 99 -6.69 7.29 1.49
CA ASN A 99 -7.65 7.83 0.54
C ASN A 99 -9.07 7.28 0.74
N ALA A 100 -9.23 6.05 1.23
CA ALA A 100 -10.54 5.47 1.48
C ALA A 100 -11.28 6.06 2.69
N ILE A 101 -10.57 6.72 3.61
CA ILE A 101 -11.13 7.18 4.89
C ILE A 101 -11.08 8.70 5.10
N LEU A 102 -10.66 9.47 4.10
CA LEU A 102 -10.57 10.91 4.18
C LEU A 102 -11.89 11.54 4.62
N GLY A 103 -11.85 12.31 5.71
CA GLY A 103 -13.01 12.96 6.30
C GLY A 103 -14.07 12.04 6.91
N LYS A 104 -13.82 10.73 7.00
CA LYS A 104 -14.72 9.73 7.58
C LYS A 104 -14.22 9.20 8.93
N VAL A 105 -12.94 8.86 9.00
CA VAL A 105 -12.30 8.33 10.22
C VAL A 105 -10.92 8.96 10.36
N ARG A 106 -10.54 9.30 11.59
CA ARG A 106 -9.17 9.72 11.91
C ARG A 106 -8.42 8.54 12.52
N PRO A 107 -7.20 8.24 12.09
CA PRO A 107 -6.41 7.13 12.66
C PRO A 107 -6.23 7.21 14.18
N GLY A 108 -6.06 8.42 14.74
CA GLY A 108 -6.00 8.60 16.19
C GLY A 108 -7.26 8.16 16.93
N ASP A 109 -8.44 8.32 16.34
CA ASP A 109 -9.72 7.86 16.94
C ASP A 109 -9.83 6.34 16.95
N MET A 110 -9.10 5.64 16.09
CA MET A 110 -8.98 4.18 16.07
C MET A 110 -7.92 3.65 17.04
N GLY A 111 -7.21 4.52 17.77
CA GLY A 111 -6.18 4.16 18.71
C GLY A 111 -4.75 4.12 18.15
N PHE A 112 -4.51 4.60 16.94
CA PHE A 112 -3.15 4.67 16.40
C PHE A 112 -2.34 5.80 17.04
N ASP A 113 -1.10 5.48 17.43
CA ASP A 113 -0.15 6.42 18.05
C ASP A 113 0.68 7.18 17.04
N VAL A 114 0.96 6.56 15.92
CA VAL A 114 1.75 7.12 14.83
C VAL A 114 1.19 6.74 13.48
N ILE A 115 1.25 7.68 12.54
CA ILE A 115 0.84 7.48 11.15
C ILE A 115 1.92 7.99 10.21
N HIS A 116 2.18 7.26 9.11
CA HIS A 116 2.78 7.87 7.93
C HIS A 116 1.75 7.98 6.79
N MET A 117 1.91 8.96 5.93
CA MET A 117 1.06 9.17 4.75
C MET A 117 1.88 9.02 3.48
N ASN A 118 1.39 8.24 2.52
CA ASN A 118 2.00 8.15 1.20
C ASN A 118 1.46 9.26 0.30
N LEU A 119 2.22 10.32 0.07
CA LEU A 119 1.79 11.44 -0.77
C LEU A 119 1.55 11.01 -2.22
N HIS A 120 2.30 10.03 -2.70
CA HIS A 120 2.16 9.45 -4.04
C HIS A 120 0.93 8.53 -4.20
N LYS A 121 0.11 8.39 -3.17
CA LYS A 121 -1.18 7.68 -3.20
C LYS A 121 -2.30 8.69 -2.94
N THR A 122 -2.59 8.99 -1.68
CA THR A 122 -3.70 9.84 -1.25
C THR A 122 -3.64 11.27 -1.77
N PHE A 123 -2.45 11.83 -2.02
CA PHE A 123 -2.27 13.23 -2.42
C PHE A 123 -1.83 13.40 -3.88
N SER A 124 -1.97 12.37 -4.70
CA SER A 124 -1.77 12.41 -6.16
C SER A 124 -0.42 12.97 -6.61
N THR A 125 0.64 12.69 -5.87
CA THR A 125 2.00 13.09 -6.24
C THR A 125 2.72 11.99 -7.01
N PRO A 126 3.80 12.29 -7.77
CA PRO A 126 4.53 11.25 -8.49
C PRO A 126 5.24 10.28 -7.53
N HIS A 127 5.24 8.99 -7.91
CA HIS A 127 6.03 7.93 -7.28
C HIS A 127 7.40 7.74 -7.93
N GLY A 128 7.48 7.96 -9.26
CA GLY A 128 8.72 7.87 -10.02
C GLY A 128 9.40 6.51 -10.02
N GLY A 129 8.62 5.42 -9.88
CA GLY A 129 9.18 4.08 -9.80
C GLY A 129 10.01 3.80 -8.54
N GLY A 130 9.77 4.56 -7.46
CA GLY A 130 10.51 4.49 -6.21
C GLY A 130 11.49 5.66 -6.01
N GLY A 131 11.33 6.75 -6.77
CA GLY A 131 12.18 7.94 -6.74
C GLY A 131 11.66 9.06 -5.85
N PRO A 132 10.88 10.04 -6.36
CA PRO A 132 10.59 11.30 -5.71
C PRO A 132 9.49 11.17 -4.63
N GLY A 133 9.63 10.25 -3.71
CA GLY A 133 8.67 10.05 -2.63
C GLY A 133 8.81 11.06 -1.50
N ALA A 134 7.72 11.29 -0.77
CA ALA A 134 7.69 11.93 0.53
C ALA A 134 6.54 11.34 1.36
N GLY A 135 6.71 11.30 2.68
CA GLY A 135 5.74 10.73 3.59
C GLY A 135 5.72 11.50 4.91
N PRO A 136 4.79 12.45 5.08
CA PRO A 136 4.59 13.08 6.36
C PRO A 136 4.27 12.05 7.44
N VAL A 137 4.80 12.28 8.64
CA VAL A 137 4.54 11.46 9.82
C VAL A 137 3.77 12.30 10.83
N GLY A 138 2.66 11.77 11.32
CA GLY A 138 1.90 12.33 12.42
C GLY A 138 2.00 11.41 13.64
N VAL A 139 2.02 12.00 14.82
CA VAL A 139 2.07 11.26 16.09
C VAL A 139 1.09 11.85 17.07
N ASN A 140 0.71 11.06 18.11
CA ASN A 140 -0.01 11.58 19.26
C ASN A 140 0.94 12.26 20.24
N GLU A 141 0.38 12.89 21.30
CA GLU A 141 1.14 13.63 22.33
C GLU A 141 2.21 12.75 23.02
N ARG A 142 1.96 11.45 23.17
CA ARG A 142 2.91 10.52 23.79
C ARG A 142 4.23 10.41 23.03
N LEU A 143 4.17 10.53 21.69
CA LEU A 143 5.33 10.38 20.81
C LEU A 143 5.91 11.70 20.32
N GLU A 144 5.23 12.81 20.54
CA GLU A 144 5.69 14.14 20.11
C GLU A 144 7.13 14.49 20.57
N PRO A 145 7.54 14.22 21.83
CA PRO A 145 8.89 14.52 22.29
C PRO A 145 10.00 13.77 21.56
N PHE A 146 9.65 12.65 20.91
CA PHE A 146 10.60 11.77 20.23
C PHE A 146 10.70 12.03 18.72
N LEU A 147 9.96 13.00 18.19
CA LEU A 147 9.98 13.30 16.75
C LEU A 147 11.41 13.56 16.25
N PRO A 148 11.75 13.08 15.05
CA PRO A 148 13.08 13.29 14.47
C PRO A 148 13.29 14.75 14.10
N LEU A 149 14.55 15.18 14.10
CA LEU A 149 14.96 16.51 13.65
C LEU A 149 15.46 16.44 12.19
N PRO A 150 15.39 17.55 11.45
CA PRO A 150 14.91 18.89 11.84
C PRO A 150 13.40 19.02 11.87
N LEU A 151 12.90 19.87 12.76
CA LEU A 151 11.50 20.30 12.83
C LEU A 151 11.41 21.80 12.55
N VAL A 152 10.27 22.24 12.04
CA VAL A 152 9.96 23.66 11.86
C VAL A 152 9.01 24.08 12.97
N GLY A 153 9.41 25.06 13.76
CA GLY A 153 8.55 25.74 14.72
C GLY A 153 8.01 27.04 14.15
N TYR A 154 6.86 27.46 14.69
CA TYR A 154 6.24 28.75 14.42
C TYR A 154 5.89 29.38 15.78
N ASP A 155 6.40 30.59 16.05
CA ASP A 155 6.18 31.28 17.32
C ASP A 155 5.03 32.29 17.28
N GLY A 156 4.31 32.36 16.17
CA GLY A 156 3.22 33.31 15.92
C GLY A 156 3.62 34.43 14.97
N ASP A 157 4.91 34.62 14.70
CA ASP A 157 5.47 35.67 13.84
C ASP A 157 6.40 35.09 12.77
N GLU A 158 7.35 34.25 13.16
CA GLU A 158 8.34 33.70 12.25
C GLU A 158 8.41 32.15 12.31
N TYR A 159 8.77 31.55 11.16
CA TYR A 159 9.13 30.14 11.08
C TYR A 159 10.62 29.98 11.37
N ARG A 160 10.96 29.02 12.21
CA ARG A 160 12.35 28.73 12.56
C ARG A 160 12.62 27.24 12.69
N TRP A 161 13.87 26.88 12.60
CA TRP A 161 14.30 25.51 12.90
C TRP A 161 14.34 25.27 14.40
N ILE A 162 13.73 24.18 14.84
CA ILE A 162 13.82 23.71 16.21
C ILE A 162 15.17 23.02 16.40
N SER A 163 15.87 23.39 17.47
CA SER A 163 17.19 22.82 17.78
C SER A 163 17.10 21.56 18.64
N GLU A 164 18.19 20.79 18.67
CA GLU A 164 18.32 19.60 19.52
C GLU A 164 18.18 19.92 21.01
N LYS A 165 18.55 21.15 21.42
CA LYS A 165 18.42 21.60 22.82
C LYS A 165 16.96 21.78 23.24
N GLU A 166 16.09 22.13 22.30
CA GLU A 166 14.66 22.30 22.54
C GLU A 166 13.90 20.95 22.50
N CYS A 167 14.46 19.93 21.86
CA CYS A 167 13.90 18.59 21.78
C CYS A 167 14.90 17.53 22.33
N PRO A 168 15.20 17.51 23.61
CA PRO A 168 16.25 16.64 24.17
C PRO A 168 15.93 15.15 24.11
N GLN A 169 14.66 14.78 23.91
CA GLN A 169 14.21 13.39 23.77
C GLN A 169 14.05 12.96 22.31
N SER A 170 14.30 13.86 21.35
CA SER A 170 14.24 13.52 19.94
C SER A 170 15.12 12.30 19.60
N ILE A 171 14.63 11.42 18.73
CA ILE A 171 15.44 10.31 18.19
C ILE A 171 16.56 10.80 17.25
N GLY A 172 16.70 12.11 17.10
CA GLY A 172 17.75 12.74 16.32
C GLY A 172 17.44 12.83 14.84
N ARG A 173 18.47 13.04 14.05
CA ARG A 173 18.37 13.26 12.61
C ARG A 173 18.37 11.94 11.86
N LEU A 174 17.27 11.65 11.13
CA LEU A 174 17.13 10.42 10.32
C LEU A 174 17.60 10.59 8.88
N SER A 175 17.58 11.82 8.35
CA SER A 175 18.03 12.13 6.99
C SER A 175 18.71 13.49 6.93
N ALA A 176 19.38 13.77 5.81
CA ALA A 176 20.05 15.05 5.60
C ALA A 176 19.09 16.21 5.31
N PHE A 177 17.81 15.92 4.98
CA PHE A 177 16.78 16.89 4.60
C PHE A 177 15.39 16.41 5.05
N MET A 178 14.42 17.32 5.05
CA MET A 178 13.06 17.06 5.55
C MET A 178 12.11 16.41 4.52
N GLY A 179 12.58 15.90 3.44
CA GLY A 179 11.76 15.31 2.40
C GLY A 179 11.87 16.05 1.06
N ASN A 180 11.13 15.58 0.08
CA ASN A 180 11.15 16.16 -1.27
C ASN A 180 10.21 17.37 -1.35
N VAL A 181 10.78 18.57 -1.34
CA VAL A 181 10.02 19.84 -1.36
C VAL A 181 9.07 19.92 -2.57
N GLY A 182 9.51 19.48 -3.75
CA GLY A 182 8.67 19.49 -4.94
C GLY A 182 7.44 18.59 -4.80
N VAL A 183 7.57 17.43 -4.15
CA VAL A 183 6.45 16.52 -3.84
C VAL A 183 5.55 17.11 -2.76
N LEU A 184 6.11 17.70 -1.71
CA LEU A 184 5.34 18.36 -0.67
C LEU A 184 4.49 19.53 -1.22
N LEU A 185 5.08 20.35 -2.11
CA LEU A 185 4.38 21.45 -2.75
C LEU A 185 3.22 20.94 -3.64
N ARG A 186 3.43 19.87 -4.41
CA ARG A 186 2.35 19.27 -5.22
C ARG A 186 1.21 18.76 -4.35
N ALA A 187 1.51 18.07 -3.25
CA ALA A 187 0.50 17.59 -2.30
C ALA A 187 -0.29 18.78 -1.69
N TYR A 188 0.41 19.86 -1.35
CA TYR A 188 -0.20 21.07 -0.82
C TYR A 188 -1.16 21.71 -1.83
N VAL A 189 -0.73 21.87 -3.10
CA VAL A 189 -1.59 22.41 -4.16
C VAL A 189 -2.81 21.53 -4.37
N TYR A 190 -2.65 20.21 -4.41
CA TYR A 190 -3.75 19.26 -4.53
C TYR A 190 -4.77 19.42 -3.39
N ALA A 191 -4.29 19.48 -2.15
CA ALA A 191 -5.15 19.68 -0.99
C ALA A 191 -5.87 21.03 -1.02
N CYS A 192 -5.20 22.11 -1.47
CA CYS A 192 -5.82 23.45 -1.61
C CYS A 192 -6.89 23.45 -2.72
N LEU A 193 -6.65 22.79 -3.85
CA LEU A 193 -7.61 22.71 -4.95
C LEU A 193 -8.90 21.99 -4.55
N LEU A 194 -8.78 20.89 -3.83
CA LEU A 194 -9.93 20.09 -3.40
C LEU A 194 -10.61 20.68 -2.18
N GLY A 195 -9.87 21.28 -1.28
CA GLY A 195 -10.37 21.72 0.00
C GLY A 195 -10.97 20.58 0.84
N ARG A 196 -11.60 20.94 1.95
CA ARG A 196 -12.18 19.96 2.88
C ARG A 196 -13.23 19.07 2.22
N GLU A 197 -14.14 19.67 1.46
CA GLU A 197 -15.25 18.95 0.83
C GLU A 197 -14.76 18.03 -0.31
N GLY A 198 -13.84 18.53 -1.14
CA GLY A 198 -13.28 17.74 -2.22
C GLY A 198 -12.51 16.52 -1.72
N MET A 199 -11.72 16.67 -0.65
CA MET A 199 -10.99 15.54 -0.03
C MET A 199 -11.96 14.48 0.52
N GLN A 200 -13.09 14.86 1.11
CA GLN A 200 -14.13 13.91 1.52
C GLN A 200 -14.74 13.18 0.34
N ARG A 201 -15.02 13.92 -0.75
CA ARG A 201 -15.57 13.33 -1.97
C ARG A 201 -14.64 12.33 -2.63
N VAL A 202 -13.33 12.53 -2.56
CA VAL A 202 -12.36 11.52 -3.02
C VAL A 202 -12.63 10.17 -2.36
N ALA A 203 -12.73 10.12 -1.04
CA ALA A 203 -13.01 8.87 -0.32
C ALA A 203 -14.39 8.28 -0.67
N GLU A 204 -15.40 9.13 -0.81
CA GLU A 204 -16.76 8.71 -1.14
C GLU A 204 -16.83 8.08 -2.52
N PHE A 205 -16.29 8.76 -3.54
CA PHE A 205 -16.30 8.26 -4.92
C PHE A 205 -15.40 7.05 -5.11
N ALA A 206 -14.21 7.02 -4.50
CA ALA A 206 -13.34 5.85 -4.55
C ALA A 206 -14.05 4.61 -3.98
N THR A 207 -14.71 4.75 -2.83
CA THR A 207 -15.48 3.67 -2.21
C THR A 207 -16.71 3.28 -3.05
N LEU A 208 -17.43 4.26 -3.61
CA LEU A 208 -18.58 4.01 -4.47
C LEU A 208 -18.18 3.24 -5.73
N ASN A 209 -17.15 3.71 -6.43
CA ASN A 209 -16.63 3.09 -7.65
C ASN A 209 -16.15 1.66 -7.40
N ALA A 210 -15.41 1.43 -6.31
CA ALA A 210 -14.94 0.10 -5.94
C ALA A 210 -16.11 -0.87 -5.71
N ASN A 211 -17.12 -0.46 -4.93
CA ASN A 211 -18.27 -1.32 -4.66
C ASN A 211 -19.14 -1.54 -5.91
N TYR A 212 -19.29 -0.52 -6.76
CA TYR A 212 -20.00 -0.65 -8.03
C TYR A 212 -19.30 -1.68 -8.93
N LEU A 213 -18.01 -1.49 -9.19
CA LEU A 213 -17.22 -2.37 -10.05
C LEU A 213 -17.15 -3.79 -9.51
N MET A 214 -16.93 -3.94 -8.20
CA MET A 214 -16.91 -5.25 -7.52
C MET A 214 -18.20 -6.03 -7.76
N LYS A 215 -19.36 -5.38 -7.61
CA LYS A 215 -20.66 -6.04 -7.82
C LYS A 215 -20.91 -6.36 -9.29
N ARG A 216 -20.49 -5.52 -10.22
CA ARG A 216 -20.60 -5.77 -11.65
C ARG A 216 -19.73 -6.96 -12.08
N LEU A 217 -18.48 -7.05 -11.60
CA LEU A 217 -17.59 -8.20 -11.88
C LEU A 217 -18.11 -9.48 -11.24
N GLN A 218 -18.64 -9.42 -10.02
CA GLN A 218 -19.30 -10.57 -9.41
C GLN A 218 -20.47 -11.09 -10.26
N ALA A 219 -21.30 -10.17 -10.77
CA ALA A 219 -22.42 -10.52 -11.65
C ALA A 219 -21.95 -11.05 -13.02
N ALA A 220 -20.77 -10.65 -13.49
CA ALA A 220 -20.14 -11.16 -14.71
C ALA A 220 -19.43 -12.52 -14.51
N GLY A 221 -19.52 -13.14 -13.33
CA GLY A 221 -19.01 -14.49 -13.08
C GLY A 221 -17.62 -14.57 -12.46
N PHE A 222 -17.08 -13.46 -11.97
CA PHE A 222 -15.80 -13.47 -11.26
C PHE A 222 -15.95 -13.78 -9.78
N ASP A 223 -15.00 -14.55 -9.25
CA ASP A 223 -14.93 -14.88 -7.83
C ASP A 223 -14.25 -13.74 -7.06
N LEU A 224 -14.88 -13.28 -5.99
CA LEU A 224 -14.32 -12.29 -5.08
C LEU A 224 -13.61 -12.98 -3.92
N ALA A 225 -12.48 -12.43 -3.45
CA ALA A 225 -11.80 -12.97 -2.29
C ALA A 225 -12.64 -12.87 -1.01
N PHE A 226 -13.39 -11.76 -0.86
CA PHE A 226 -14.24 -11.50 0.31
C PHE A 226 -15.66 -11.10 -0.12
N PRO A 227 -16.47 -12.04 -0.64
CA PRO A 227 -17.77 -11.72 -1.27
C PRO A 227 -18.82 -11.19 -0.30
N GLN A 228 -18.65 -11.43 1.01
CA GLN A 228 -19.55 -10.99 2.08
C GLN A 228 -19.16 -9.61 2.66
N ARG A 229 -18.03 -9.05 2.21
CA ARG A 229 -17.55 -7.75 2.67
C ARG A 229 -17.84 -6.67 1.64
N ARG A 230 -18.06 -5.45 2.12
CA ARG A 230 -18.03 -4.26 1.26
C ARG A 230 -16.57 -3.88 1.03
N ALA A 231 -16.28 -3.48 -0.19
CA ALA A 231 -14.99 -2.89 -0.51
C ALA A 231 -14.83 -1.52 0.16
N THR A 232 -13.62 -1.16 0.45
CA THR A 232 -13.24 0.23 0.71
C THR A 232 -12.98 0.92 -0.64
N HIS A 233 -11.76 1.32 -0.96
CA HIS A 233 -11.42 1.90 -2.26
C HIS A 233 -10.89 0.88 -3.27
N GLU A 234 -10.63 -0.33 -2.83
CA GLU A 234 -10.09 -1.44 -3.62
C GLU A 234 -10.74 -2.76 -3.20
N PHE A 235 -10.64 -3.77 -4.05
CA PHE A 235 -11.11 -5.12 -3.79
C PHE A 235 -10.31 -6.14 -4.59
N ILE A 236 -10.47 -7.42 -4.25
CA ILE A 236 -9.73 -8.50 -4.87
C ILE A 236 -10.66 -9.45 -5.61
N VAL A 237 -10.37 -9.64 -6.91
CA VAL A 237 -10.85 -10.76 -7.71
C VAL A 237 -9.82 -11.88 -7.67
N THR A 238 -10.25 -13.12 -7.48
CA THR A 238 -9.36 -14.28 -7.58
C THR A 238 -9.68 -15.09 -8.85
N LEU A 239 -8.66 -15.42 -9.60
CA LEU A 239 -8.75 -16.25 -10.81
C LEU A 239 -8.34 -17.70 -10.55
N LYS A 240 -8.37 -18.12 -9.28
CA LYS A 240 -8.01 -19.49 -8.87
C LYS A 240 -8.80 -20.56 -9.63
N ARG A 241 -10.08 -20.31 -9.91
CA ARG A 241 -10.93 -21.23 -10.70
C ARG A 241 -10.45 -21.29 -12.14
N GLN A 242 -10.27 -20.16 -12.81
CA GLN A 242 -9.77 -20.05 -14.18
C GLN A 242 -8.39 -20.70 -14.34
N HIS A 243 -7.52 -20.48 -13.36
CA HIS A 243 -6.20 -21.11 -13.36
C HIS A 243 -6.30 -22.63 -13.29
N LYS A 244 -7.21 -23.16 -12.45
CA LYS A 244 -7.40 -24.60 -12.30
C LYS A 244 -8.05 -25.25 -13.53
N GLU A 245 -9.03 -24.58 -14.13
CA GLU A 245 -9.88 -25.17 -15.19
C GLU A 245 -9.33 -24.92 -16.60
N GLN A 246 -8.76 -23.74 -16.86
CA GLN A 246 -8.25 -23.32 -18.17
C GLN A 246 -6.73 -23.18 -18.22
N GLY A 247 -6.03 -23.25 -17.09
CA GLY A 247 -4.59 -23.00 -17.01
C GLY A 247 -4.19 -21.53 -17.12
N VAL A 248 -5.17 -20.59 -17.11
CA VAL A 248 -4.93 -19.17 -17.30
C VAL A 248 -4.67 -18.49 -15.97
N SER A 249 -3.57 -17.74 -15.89
CA SER A 249 -3.13 -17.05 -14.67
C SER A 249 -3.66 -15.61 -14.55
N ALA A 250 -3.55 -15.04 -13.35
CA ALA A 250 -3.83 -13.62 -13.13
C ALA A 250 -2.96 -12.71 -14.02
N MET A 251 -1.71 -13.10 -14.28
CA MET A 251 -0.82 -12.38 -15.19
C MET A 251 -1.33 -12.42 -16.64
N ASP A 252 -1.92 -13.53 -17.08
CA ASP A 252 -2.45 -13.64 -18.43
C ASP A 252 -3.63 -12.71 -18.63
N PHE A 253 -4.55 -12.65 -17.67
CA PHE A 253 -5.63 -11.67 -17.65
C PHE A 253 -5.11 -10.23 -17.66
N ALA A 254 -4.15 -9.92 -16.80
CA ALA A 254 -3.56 -8.59 -16.71
C ALA A 254 -2.91 -8.14 -18.05
N LYS A 255 -2.19 -9.05 -18.71
CA LYS A 255 -1.59 -8.78 -20.02
C LYS A 255 -2.66 -8.64 -21.11
N ARG A 256 -3.74 -9.42 -21.06
CA ARG A 256 -4.82 -9.32 -22.04
C ARG A 256 -5.63 -8.03 -21.87
N LEU A 257 -5.80 -7.50 -20.65
CA LEU A 257 -6.43 -6.20 -20.40
C LEU A 257 -5.73 -5.05 -21.14
N LEU A 258 -4.40 -5.11 -21.30
CA LEU A 258 -3.65 -4.11 -22.06
C LEU A 258 -4.10 -4.04 -23.51
N ASP A 259 -4.50 -5.16 -24.12
CA ASP A 259 -5.01 -5.20 -25.50
C ASP A 259 -6.41 -4.56 -25.62
N TYR A 260 -7.16 -4.54 -24.52
CA TYR A 260 -8.44 -3.84 -24.42
C TYR A 260 -8.31 -2.37 -24.03
N GLY A 261 -7.07 -1.87 -23.87
CA GLY A 261 -6.79 -0.47 -23.54
C GLY A 261 -6.90 -0.13 -22.06
N PHE A 262 -7.03 -1.12 -21.17
CA PHE A 262 -7.10 -0.90 -19.75
C PHE A 262 -5.75 -1.11 -19.06
N HIS A 263 -5.49 -0.30 -18.03
CA HIS A 263 -4.36 -0.51 -17.15
C HIS A 263 -4.54 -1.82 -16.37
N ALA A 264 -3.49 -2.65 -16.37
CA ALA A 264 -3.52 -3.92 -15.68
C ALA A 264 -3.55 -3.72 -14.16
N PRO A 265 -4.49 -4.35 -13.43
CA PRO A 265 -4.48 -4.36 -11.96
C PRO A 265 -3.21 -4.98 -11.39
N THR A 266 -2.92 -4.71 -10.13
CA THR A 266 -1.83 -5.39 -9.42
C THR A 266 -2.09 -6.89 -9.34
N THR A 267 -1.14 -7.69 -9.79
CA THR A 267 -1.21 -9.16 -9.78
C THR A 267 -0.44 -9.74 -8.60
N TYR A 268 -0.89 -10.89 -8.09
CA TYR A 268 -0.22 -11.68 -7.04
C TYR A 268 0.06 -10.93 -5.74
N PHE A 269 -0.65 -9.86 -5.51
CA PHE A 269 -0.59 -9.11 -4.27
C PHE A 269 -2.00 -8.65 -3.85
N PRO A 270 -2.39 -8.85 -2.59
CA PRO A 270 -1.64 -9.44 -1.47
C PRO A 270 -1.45 -10.96 -1.59
N LEU A 271 -0.35 -11.48 -1.04
CA LEU A 271 0.04 -12.91 -1.16
C LEU A 271 -0.93 -13.88 -0.48
N LEU A 272 -1.86 -13.39 0.33
CA LEU A 272 -2.88 -14.20 1.01
C LEU A 272 -3.92 -14.76 0.03
N VAL A 273 -4.09 -14.14 -1.13
CA VAL A 273 -5.08 -14.56 -2.12
C VAL A 273 -4.36 -15.10 -3.36
N PRO A 274 -4.51 -16.39 -3.71
CA PRO A 274 -3.90 -16.94 -4.90
C PRO A 274 -4.56 -16.40 -6.18
N GLU A 275 -3.77 -16.28 -7.24
CA GLU A 275 -4.21 -15.80 -8.57
C GLU A 275 -5.08 -14.54 -8.48
N CYS A 276 -4.61 -13.55 -7.71
CA CYS A 276 -5.39 -12.36 -7.44
C CYS A 276 -5.09 -11.22 -8.41
N LEU A 277 -6.15 -10.45 -8.66
CA LEU A 277 -6.12 -9.11 -9.22
C LEU A 277 -6.62 -8.16 -8.13
N LEU A 278 -5.76 -7.28 -7.63
CA LEU A 278 -6.14 -6.19 -6.74
C LEU A 278 -6.58 -5.01 -7.60
N ILE A 279 -7.85 -4.68 -7.53
CA ILE A 279 -8.49 -3.68 -8.39
C ILE A 279 -8.84 -2.45 -7.56
N GLU A 280 -8.28 -1.32 -7.94
CA GLU A 280 -8.54 -0.01 -7.38
C GLU A 280 -9.05 0.92 -8.49
N PRO A 281 -10.37 1.05 -8.67
CA PRO A 281 -10.94 2.07 -9.52
C PRO A 281 -10.94 3.39 -8.72
N THR A 282 -10.14 4.34 -9.13
CA THR A 282 -10.03 5.60 -8.40
C THR A 282 -11.33 6.41 -8.44
N GLU A 283 -11.39 7.49 -7.68
CA GLU A 283 -12.50 8.43 -7.67
C GLU A 283 -12.71 9.16 -9.01
N THR A 284 -11.69 9.13 -9.87
CA THR A 284 -11.70 9.81 -11.17
C THR A 284 -12.36 9.02 -12.29
N GLU A 285 -12.58 7.73 -12.09
CA GLU A 285 -13.16 6.88 -13.12
C GLU A 285 -14.67 7.16 -13.32
N SER A 286 -15.06 7.33 -14.58
CA SER A 286 -16.46 7.48 -14.94
C SER A 286 -17.19 6.14 -14.90
N ARG A 287 -18.51 6.20 -14.85
CA ARG A 287 -19.33 4.98 -14.92
C ARG A 287 -19.11 4.23 -16.23
N GLU A 288 -18.96 4.95 -17.33
CA GLU A 288 -18.71 4.39 -18.67
C GLU A 288 -17.40 3.62 -18.69
N GLU A 289 -16.33 4.14 -18.08
CA GLU A 289 -15.04 3.45 -17.97
C GLU A 289 -15.15 2.19 -17.09
N LEU A 290 -15.88 2.27 -15.98
CA LEU A 290 -16.10 1.11 -15.11
C LEU A 290 -16.91 0.02 -15.83
N ASP A 291 -17.96 0.39 -16.57
CA ASP A 291 -18.77 -0.56 -17.35
C ASP A 291 -17.93 -1.16 -18.49
N GLY A 292 -17.11 -0.36 -19.19
CA GLY A 292 -16.18 -0.83 -20.22
C GLY A 292 -15.13 -1.82 -19.67
N PHE A 293 -14.63 -1.57 -18.46
CA PHE A 293 -13.74 -2.53 -17.79
C PHE A 293 -14.42 -3.87 -17.52
N VAL A 294 -15.68 -3.86 -17.05
CA VAL A 294 -16.47 -5.10 -16.84
C VAL A 294 -16.66 -5.85 -18.16
N GLU A 295 -16.99 -5.14 -19.24
CA GLU A 295 -17.17 -5.75 -20.57
C GLU A 295 -15.84 -6.37 -21.07
N ALA A 296 -14.73 -5.69 -20.91
CA ALA A 296 -13.41 -6.22 -21.25
C ALA A 296 -13.08 -7.49 -20.44
N MET A 297 -13.28 -7.45 -19.14
CA MET A 297 -13.05 -8.61 -18.26
C MET A 297 -13.94 -9.79 -18.63
N ALA A 298 -15.23 -9.56 -18.94
CA ALA A 298 -16.15 -10.62 -19.36
C ALA A 298 -15.72 -11.26 -20.68
N LYS A 299 -15.29 -10.46 -21.68
CA LYS A 299 -14.74 -10.95 -22.93
C LYS A 299 -13.48 -11.77 -22.74
N ILE A 300 -12.58 -11.34 -21.86
CA ILE A 300 -11.36 -12.09 -21.54
C ILE A 300 -11.71 -13.43 -20.88
N LEU A 301 -12.76 -13.47 -20.06
CA LEU A 301 -13.24 -14.71 -19.47
C LEU A 301 -13.75 -15.70 -20.53
N GLU A 302 -14.53 -15.21 -21.50
CA GLU A 302 -14.98 -16.01 -22.66
C GLU A 302 -13.81 -16.49 -23.50
N GLU A 303 -12.82 -15.63 -23.78
CA GLU A 303 -11.59 -15.99 -24.49
C GLU A 303 -10.80 -17.08 -23.76
N ALA A 304 -10.72 -17.00 -22.42
CA ALA A 304 -10.05 -18.00 -21.60
C ALA A 304 -10.69 -19.38 -21.71
N GLU A 305 -12.02 -19.43 -21.86
CA GLU A 305 -12.77 -20.69 -22.04
C GLU A 305 -12.63 -21.24 -23.46
N GLN A 306 -12.66 -20.37 -24.48
CA GLN A 306 -12.65 -20.78 -25.88
C GLN A 306 -11.25 -21.02 -26.44
N ASN A 307 -10.27 -20.19 -26.08
CA ASN A 307 -8.90 -20.24 -26.57
C ASN A 307 -7.90 -19.70 -25.54
N PRO A 308 -7.51 -20.47 -24.52
CA PRO A 308 -6.55 -20.04 -23.50
C PRO A 308 -5.21 -19.50 -24.05
N ASN A 309 -4.77 -20.02 -25.21
CA ASN A 309 -3.52 -19.59 -25.84
C ASN A 309 -3.54 -18.10 -26.21
N LEU A 310 -4.70 -17.54 -26.52
CA LEU A 310 -4.83 -16.11 -26.78
C LEU A 310 -4.39 -15.26 -25.58
N LEU A 311 -4.67 -15.73 -24.37
CA LEU A 311 -4.27 -15.05 -23.13
C LEU A 311 -2.78 -15.32 -22.81
N HIS A 312 -2.32 -16.56 -23.02
CA HIS A 312 -0.90 -16.90 -22.79
C HIS A 312 0.06 -16.08 -23.65
N GLU A 313 -0.35 -15.72 -24.86
CA GLU A 313 0.45 -14.94 -25.79
C GLU A 313 0.24 -13.42 -25.68
N ALA A 314 -0.72 -12.97 -24.88
CA ALA A 314 -0.98 -11.55 -24.64
C ALA A 314 0.20 -10.83 -23.96
N PRO A 315 0.40 -9.52 -24.23
CA PRO A 315 -0.40 -8.63 -25.05
C PRO A 315 -0.09 -8.78 -26.54
N HIS A 316 -1.08 -8.54 -27.40
CA HIS A 316 -0.93 -8.63 -28.86
C HIS A 316 -0.75 -7.28 -29.53
N SER A 317 -1.40 -6.22 -28.99
CA SER A 317 -1.42 -4.87 -29.54
C SER A 317 -0.30 -3.97 -29.03
N GLN A 318 0.46 -4.41 -28.02
CA GLN A 318 1.49 -3.59 -27.41
C GLN A 318 2.85 -3.71 -28.14
N PRO A 319 3.68 -2.65 -28.10
CA PRO A 319 5.01 -2.68 -28.72
C PRO A 319 5.92 -3.75 -28.14
N VAL A 320 5.75 -4.09 -26.86
CA VAL A 320 6.51 -5.11 -26.16
C VAL A 320 5.55 -6.20 -25.70
N ARG A 321 5.88 -7.43 -26.04
CA ARG A 321 5.13 -8.62 -25.62
C ARG A 321 5.54 -9.11 -24.23
N ARG A 322 5.46 -10.42 -23.97
CA ARG A 322 5.90 -11.01 -22.72
C ARG A 322 7.37 -10.70 -22.44
N LEU A 323 7.64 -10.24 -21.23
CA LEU A 323 8.98 -9.99 -20.74
C LEU A 323 9.49 -11.24 -20.00
N ASP A 324 10.77 -11.51 -20.11
CA ASP A 324 11.44 -12.51 -19.27
C ASP A 324 11.75 -11.90 -17.89
N GLU A 325 10.74 -11.90 -17.02
CA GLU A 325 10.83 -11.33 -15.67
C GLU A 325 11.84 -12.08 -14.79
N VAL A 326 11.99 -13.39 -15.05
CA VAL A 326 12.95 -14.23 -14.32
C VAL A 326 14.38 -13.82 -14.67
N ARG A 327 14.67 -13.67 -15.94
CA ARG A 327 15.96 -13.19 -16.42
C ARG A 327 16.23 -11.77 -15.96
N ALA A 328 15.27 -10.86 -16.07
CA ALA A 328 15.40 -9.50 -15.61
C ALA A 328 15.72 -9.39 -14.11
N ALA A 329 15.20 -10.30 -13.29
CA ALA A 329 15.49 -10.34 -11.87
C ALA A 329 16.81 -10.99 -11.51
N ARG A 330 17.28 -11.98 -12.30
CA ARG A 330 18.50 -12.76 -12.02
C ARG A 330 19.75 -12.19 -12.69
N GLU A 331 19.60 -11.63 -13.88
CA GLU A 331 20.68 -11.12 -14.74
C GLU A 331 20.49 -9.61 -14.93
N LEU A 332 20.55 -8.86 -13.81
CA LEU A 332 20.29 -7.42 -13.82
C LEU A 332 21.38 -6.68 -14.62
N ASP A 333 21.05 -6.21 -15.81
CA ASP A 333 21.85 -5.28 -16.59
C ASP A 333 21.09 -3.98 -16.83
N LEU A 334 21.52 -2.92 -16.17
CA LEU A 334 20.91 -1.58 -16.23
C LEU A 334 21.62 -0.65 -17.21
N ARG A 335 22.61 -1.15 -17.95
CA ARG A 335 23.35 -0.34 -18.92
C ARG A 335 22.71 -0.44 -20.28
N TRP A 336 22.42 0.72 -20.85
CA TRP A 336 22.06 0.77 -22.26
C TRP A 336 23.31 0.65 -23.12
N SER A 337 23.31 -0.28 -24.06
CA SER A 337 24.33 -0.36 -25.12
C SER A 337 23.65 -0.18 -26.48
N ARG A 338 24.26 0.61 -27.36
CA ARG A 338 23.80 0.73 -28.74
C ARG A 338 24.02 -0.63 -29.40
N SER A 339 22.94 -1.34 -29.73
CA SER A 339 23.05 -2.51 -30.60
C SER A 339 23.54 -2.05 -31.97
N ASN A 340 24.66 -2.61 -32.43
CA ASN A 340 25.17 -2.40 -33.79
C ASN A 340 24.20 -2.98 -34.82
#